data_10367e71c30eb04d46d8c4e2ccc972b8
#
_entry.id   10367e71c30eb04d46d8c4e2ccc972b8
#
_cell.length_a   1.000
_cell.length_b   1.000
_cell.length_c   1.000
_cell.angle_alpha   90.00
_cell.angle_beta   90.00
_cell.angle_gamma   90.00
#
_symmetry.space_group_name_H-M   'P 1'
#
loop_
_entity.id
_entity.type
_entity.pdbx_description
1 polymer ?
#
loop_
_entity_poly.entity_id
_entity_poly.type
_entity_poly.pdbx_seq_one_letter_code
_entity_poly.pdbx_strand_id
1 'polypeptide(L)'
;DAPSVTVSLKNNENRTAANGEPARRTPDINNWGKAGEDAVDYVLKWLPDVFSVIEKDCVGKYSDNIILLENPAFSDEAQEFDHLVIGPQGIFNIETKNYAGKLAIDKAGNWLRMKKGETEWCAEENPAQQVFRHRVLLQSIVGYQIPIIDVICLSHPSIMVAGQENSKIPVVKKDLLADFIVNYRSASLTAEQVAMLERRINSCKISK
;
A
#
# COMPACT_ATOMS: atom_id res chain seq x y z
N ASP A 1 -4.86 23.99 -14.32
CA ASP A 1 -6.20 24.22 -13.79
C ASP A 1 -6.88 22.89 -13.58
N ALA A 2 -7.09 22.51 -12.32
CA ALA A 2 -7.82 21.30 -11.97
C ALA A 2 -9.33 21.55 -12.19
N PRO A 3 -10.07 20.61 -12.81
CA PRO A 3 -11.50 20.79 -13.01
C PRO A 3 -12.24 20.74 -11.68
N SER A 4 -13.19 21.65 -11.50
CA SER A 4 -14.14 21.60 -10.39
C SER A 4 -15.07 20.41 -10.59
N VAL A 5 -15.00 19.43 -9.68
CA VAL A 5 -15.80 18.20 -9.79
C VAL A 5 -17.02 18.29 -8.87
N THR A 6 -18.20 18.21 -9.48
CA THR A 6 -19.45 18.03 -8.74
C THR A 6 -19.63 16.53 -8.45
N VAL A 7 -19.58 16.14 -7.18
CA VAL A 7 -19.74 14.74 -6.75
C VAL A 7 -21.21 14.41 -6.66
N SER A 8 -21.70 13.48 -7.47
CA SER A 8 -23.03 12.88 -7.35
C SER A 8 -22.92 11.56 -6.58
N LEU A 9 -23.41 11.52 -5.36
CA LEU A 9 -23.51 10.30 -4.57
C LEU A 9 -24.66 9.43 -5.08
N LYS A 10 -24.36 8.33 -5.73
CA LYS A 10 -25.35 7.29 -6.05
C LYS A 10 -25.26 6.17 -5.03
N ASN A 11 -26.36 5.99 -4.28
CA ASN A 11 -26.57 4.82 -3.43
C ASN A 11 -26.64 3.55 -4.29
N ASN A 12 -25.88 2.54 -3.91
CA ASN A 12 -25.94 1.21 -4.52
C ASN A 12 -27.20 0.49 -4.02
N GLU A 13 -28.30 0.59 -4.76
CA GLU A 13 -29.46 -0.26 -4.56
C GLU A 13 -29.35 -1.49 -5.46
N ASN A 14 -29.54 -2.67 -4.84
CA ASN A 14 -29.60 -3.99 -5.48
C ASN A 14 -30.57 -4.02 -6.66
N ARG A 15 -30.08 -4.25 -7.87
CA ARG A 15 -30.90 -4.65 -9.01
C ARG A 15 -30.78 -6.15 -9.23
N THR A 16 -31.87 -6.85 -8.93
CA THR A 16 -32.12 -8.22 -9.40
C THR A 16 -32.34 -8.20 -10.90
N ALA A 17 -31.51 -8.89 -11.68
CA ALA A 17 -31.70 -9.09 -13.10
C ALA A 17 -32.49 -10.39 -13.33
N ALA A 18 -33.68 -10.25 -13.92
CA ALA A 18 -34.38 -11.34 -14.60
C ALA A 18 -33.98 -11.24 -16.10
N ASN A 19 -33.37 -12.30 -16.61
CA ASN A 19 -33.45 -12.87 -17.96
C ASN A 19 -32.09 -13.48 -18.37
N GLY A 20 -32.14 -14.75 -18.71
CA GLY A 20 -31.12 -15.73 -19.01
C GLY A 20 -30.08 -15.38 -20.09
N GLU A 21 -29.15 -14.50 -19.82
CA GLU A 21 -27.87 -14.43 -20.51
C GLU A 21 -26.79 -15.09 -19.65
N PRO A 22 -25.80 -15.80 -20.25
CA PRO A 22 -24.72 -16.40 -19.49
C PRO A 22 -24.01 -15.30 -18.70
N ALA A 23 -24.02 -15.42 -17.38
CA ALA A 23 -23.35 -14.49 -16.47
C ALA A 23 -21.93 -14.23 -16.98
N ARG A 24 -21.63 -12.99 -17.39
CA ARG A 24 -20.25 -12.56 -17.57
C ARG A 24 -19.54 -12.86 -16.27
N ARG A 25 -18.57 -13.78 -16.30
CA ARG A 25 -17.70 -14.06 -15.15
C ARG A 25 -17.14 -12.72 -14.70
N THR A 26 -17.60 -12.24 -13.55
CA THR A 26 -16.96 -11.11 -12.88
C THR A 26 -15.52 -11.53 -12.65
N PRO A 27 -14.51 -10.74 -13.10
CA PRO A 27 -13.13 -11.05 -12.81
C PRO A 27 -12.99 -11.18 -11.30
N ASP A 28 -12.33 -12.24 -10.85
CA ASP A 28 -12.10 -12.49 -9.43
C ASP A 28 -11.27 -11.34 -8.87
N ILE A 29 -11.89 -10.49 -8.04
CA ILE A 29 -11.29 -9.27 -7.50
C ILE A 29 -10.01 -9.61 -6.71
N ASN A 30 -9.98 -10.77 -6.05
CA ASN A 30 -8.82 -11.28 -5.34
C ASN A 30 -7.63 -11.55 -6.27
N ASN A 31 -7.89 -11.89 -7.52
CA ASN A 31 -6.83 -12.17 -8.50
C ASN A 31 -6.15 -10.89 -9.01
N TRP A 32 -6.82 -9.74 -8.94
CA TRP A 32 -6.25 -8.45 -9.39
C TRP A 32 -5.30 -7.85 -8.36
N GLY A 33 -5.62 -7.97 -7.06
CA GLY A 33 -4.72 -7.58 -5.97
C GLY A 33 -3.41 -8.34 -6.06
N LYS A 34 -3.52 -9.68 -6.07
CA LYS A 34 -2.37 -10.57 -6.17
C LYS A 34 -1.49 -10.29 -7.40
N ALA A 35 -2.08 -10.07 -8.56
CA ALA A 35 -1.30 -9.75 -9.77
C ALA A 35 -0.52 -8.43 -9.63
N GLY A 36 -1.05 -7.48 -8.87
CA GLY A 36 -0.36 -6.22 -8.54
C GLY A 36 0.83 -6.44 -7.64
N GLU A 37 0.67 -7.22 -6.59
CA GLU A 37 1.71 -7.58 -5.64
C GLU A 37 2.81 -8.42 -6.32
N ASP A 38 2.46 -9.47 -7.08
CA ASP A 38 3.42 -10.29 -7.84
C ASP A 38 4.26 -9.43 -8.82
N ALA A 39 3.67 -8.37 -9.37
CA ALA A 39 4.39 -7.43 -10.23
C ALA A 39 5.36 -6.53 -9.46
N VAL A 40 5.05 -6.20 -8.21
CA VAL A 40 5.96 -5.48 -7.30
C VAL A 40 7.07 -6.39 -6.80
N ASP A 41 6.75 -7.63 -6.40
CA ASP A 41 7.74 -8.66 -6.05
C ASP A 41 8.82 -8.79 -7.12
N TYR A 42 8.41 -8.83 -8.38
CA TYR A 42 9.36 -8.93 -9.49
C TYR A 42 10.35 -7.76 -9.53
N VAL A 43 9.88 -6.54 -9.28
CA VAL A 43 10.74 -5.35 -9.29
C VAL A 43 11.68 -5.35 -8.08
N LEU A 44 11.20 -5.75 -6.91
CA LEU A 44 11.97 -5.76 -5.66
C LEU A 44 13.10 -6.81 -5.68
N LYS A 45 12.99 -7.88 -6.47
CA LYS A 45 14.06 -8.88 -6.67
C LYS A 45 15.36 -8.31 -7.26
N TRP A 46 15.28 -7.14 -7.89
CA TRP A 46 16.43 -6.49 -8.51
C TRP A 46 17.09 -5.43 -7.63
N LEU A 47 16.63 -5.30 -6.38
CA LEU A 47 17.30 -4.45 -5.41
C LEU A 47 18.70 -5.01 -5.09
N PRO A 48 19.69 -4.15 -4.80
CA PRO A 48 21.01 -4.58 -4.34
C PRO A 48 20.94 -5.46 -3.08
N ASP A 49 21.91 -6.35 -2.90
CA ASP A 49 22.00 -7.33 -1.80
C ASP A 49 22.02 -6.70 -0.38
N VAL A 50 22.22 -5.38 -0.28
CA VAL A 50 22.14 -4.65 0.99
C VAL A 50 20.71 -4.46 1.49
N PHE A 51 19.70 -4.79 0.66
CA PHE A 51 18.30 -4.75 1.00
C PHE A 51 17.78 -6.17 1.29
N SER A 52 16.93 -6.27 2.32
CA SER A 52 16.15 -7.47 2.61
C SER A 52 14.69 -7.20 2.30
N VAL A 53 14.07 -8.08 1.52
CA VAL A 53 12.66 -7.96 1.09
C VAL A 53 11.82 -8.99 1.82
N ILE A 54 10.76 -8.54 2.49
CA ILE A 54 9.77 -9.38 3.16
C ILE A 54 8.45 -9.23 2.41
N GLU A 55 8.02 -10.30 1.77
CA GLU A 55 6.81 -10.36 0.97
C GLU A 55 5.65 -10.94 1.79
N LYS A 56 4.45 -10.39 1.63
CA LYS A 56 3.14 -10.95 2.08
C LYS A 56 3.15 -11.61 3.47
N ASP A 57 3.62 -10.90 4.46
CA ASP A 57 3.70 -11.48 5.79
C ASP A 57 2.80 -10.78 6.80
N CYS A 58 1.97 -11.56 7.47
CA CYS A 58 1.32 -11.11 8.69
C CYS A 58 2.38 -10.89 9.76
N VAL A 59 2.49 -9.68 10.24
CA VAL A 59 3.43 -9.31 11.28
C VAL A 59 2.68 -9.06 12.57
N GLY A 60 2.55 -10.07 13.40
CA GLY A 60 2.17 -9.97 14.79
C GLY A 60 0.84 -9.27 15.11
N LYS A 61 0.36 -9.48 16.31
CA LYS A 61 -0.72 -8.69 16.92
C LYS A 61 -0.14 -7.49 17.64
N TYR A 62 -0.93 -6.43 17.80
CA TYR A 62 -0.62 -5.35 18.72
C TYR A 62 -0.46 -5.94 20.12
N SER A 63 0.64 -5.63 20.81
CA SER A 63 0.77 -5.96 22.22
C SER A 63 -0.11 -5.03 23.05
N ASP A 64 -0.64 -5.53 24.17
CA ASP A 64 -1.49 -4.78 25.12
C ASP A 64 -0.85 -3.49 25.67
N ASN A 65 0.43 -3.27 25.43
CA ASN A 65 1.20 -2.12 25.85
C ASN A 65 1.21 -0.94 24.85
N ILE A 66 0.55 -1.07 23.70
CA ILE A 66 0.44 0.04 22.76
C ILE A 66 -0.80 0.85 23.12
N ILE A 67 -0.58 2.03 23.68
CA ILE A 67 -1.61 3.03 24.02
C ILE A 67 -2.23 3.63 22.74
N LEU A 68 -2.83 2.79 21.92
CA LEU A 68 -3.73 3.17 20.82
C LEU A 68 -5.10 2.55 21.04
N LEU A 69 -5.34 2.08 22.25
CA LEU A 69 -6.43 1.22 22.71
C LEU A 69 -7.82 1.86 22.63
N GLU A 70 -7.92 3.14 22.41
CA GLU A 70 -9.23 3.80 22.29
C GLU A 70 -9.67 4.01 20.83
N ASN A 71 -8.84 3.62 19.86
CA ASN A 71 -9.19 3.76 18.44
C ASN A 71 -9.62 2.40 17.87
N PRO A 72 -10.92 2.20 17.55
CA PRO A 72 -11.42 0.93 16.99
C PRO A 72 -10.81 0.55 15.63
N ALA A 73 -10.04 1.45 14.98
CA ALA A 73 -9.28 1.14 13.78
C ALA A 73 -8.05 0.26 14.06
N PHE A 74 -7.65 0.10 15.32
CA PHE A 74 -6.53 -0.75 15.75
C PHE A 74 -7.10 -1.94 16.54
N SER A 75 -7.73 -2.86 15.82
CA SER A 75 -8.17 -4.12 16.42
C SER A 75 -6.99 -5.03 16.73
N ASP A 76 -7.19 -6.01 17.63
CA ASP A 76 -6.20 -7.07 17.94
C ASP A 76 -5.88 -7.99 16.76
N GLU A 77 -6.41 -7.68 15.57
CA GLU A 77 -6.19 -8.45 14.38
C GLU A 77 -4.77 -8.26 13.83
N ALA A 78 -4.21 -9.34 13.31
CA ALA A 78 -2.94 -9.29 12.60
C ALA A 78 -3.05 -8.36 11.37
N GLN A 79 -2.00 -7.58 11.14
CA GLN A 79 -1.89 -6.77 9.93
C GLN A 79 -1.10 -7.54 8.86
N GLU A 80 -1.64 -7.59 7.66
CA GLU A 80 -0.97 -8.15 6.49
C GLU A 80 -0.31 -7.02 5.73
N PHE A 81 1.01 -7.13 5.54
CA PHE A 81 1.80 -6.18 4.77
C PHE A 81 1.94 -6.71 3.34
N ASP A 82 1.78 -5.84 2.36
CA ASP A 82 2.07 -6.24 0.98
C ASP A 82 3.58 -6.49 0.81
N HIS A 83 4.40 -5.50 1.14
CA HIS A 83 5.86 -5.63 1.10
C HIS A 83 6.54 -4.78 2.17
N LEU A 84 7.57 -5.33 2.79
CA LEU A 84 8.53 -4.61 3.60
C LEU A 84 9.91 -4.75 2.98
N VAL A 85 10.60 -3.63 2.79
CA VAL A 85 11.99 -3.61 2.32
C VAL A 85 12.85 -2.98 3.40
N ILE A 86 13.82 -3.71 3.91
CA ILE A 86 14.74 -3.24 4.94
C ILE A 86 16.08 -2.96 4.28
N GLY A 87 16.57 -1.76 4.42
CA GLY A 87 17.83 -1.33 3.82
C GLY A 87 18.59 -0.31 4.66
N PRO A 88 19.69 0.22 4.15
CA PRO A 88 20.46 1.23 4.85
C PRO A 88 19.66 2.47 5.23
N GLN A 89 18.61 2.80 4.48
CA GLN A 89 17.76 3.97 4.71
C GLN A 89 16.72 3.76 5.81
N GLY A 90 16.44 2.52 6.22
CA GLY A 90 15.38 2.15 7.14
C GLY A 90 14.47 1.07 6.58
N ILE A 91 13.20 1.11 6.96
CA ILE A 91 12.18 0.15 6.53
C ILE A 91 11.19 0.87 5.60
N PHE A 92 11.07 0.40 4.37
CA PHE A 92 10.03 0.83 3.46
C PHE A 92 8.79 -0.04 3.69
N ASN A 93 7.71 0.60 4.10
CA ASN A 93 6.38 0.02 4.27
C ASN A 93 5.58 0.32 3.00
N ILE A 94 5.47 -0.68 2.12
CA ILE A 94 4.93 -0.51 0.77
C ILE A 94 3.54 -1.12 0.70
N GLU A 95 2.56 -0.28 0.42
CA GLU A 95 1.19 -0.67 0.12
C GLU A 95 0.98 -0.65 -1.39
N THR A 96 0.52 -1.75 -1.97
CA THR A 96 0.36 -1.93 -3.42
C THR A 96 -1.10 -1.73 -3.85
N LYS A 97 -1.32 -0.87 -4.85
CA LYS A 97 -2.63 -0.69 -5.46
C LYS A 97 -2.57 -0.94 -6.96
N ASN A 98 -3.30 -1.97 -7.42
CA ASN A 98 -3.35 -2.34 -8.84
C ASN A 98 -4.52 -1.65 -9.55
N TYR A 99 -4.41 -0.35 -9.74
CA TYR A 99 -5.45 0.48 -10.35
C TYR A 99 -5.22 0.69 -11.85
N ALA A 100 -6.17 0.28 -12.68
CA ALA A 100 -6.22 0.66 -14.10
C ALA A 100 -7.01 1.96 -14.30
N GLY A 101 -6.70 2.72 -15.36
CA GLY A 101 -7.41 3.96 -15.71
C GLY A 101 -6.68 5.21 -15.25
N LYS A 102 -7.42 6.18 -14.70
CA LYS A 102 -6.86 7.44 -14.23
C LYS A 102 -7.09 7.60 -12.73
N LEU A 103 -6.09 8.08 -12.02
CA LEU A 103 -6.13 8.45 -10.62
C LEU A 103 -5.79 9.95 -10.50
N ALA A 104 -6.56 10.68 -9.72
CA ALA A 104 -6.24 12.05 -9.35
C ALA A 104 -6.27 12.19 -7.83
N ILE A 105 -5.30 12.92 -7.29
CA ILE A 105 -5.28 13.30 -5.88
C ILE A 105 -5.49 14.81 -5.83
N ASP A 106 -6.60 15.23 -5.24
CA ASP A 106 -6.95 16.65 -5.17
C ASP A 106 -6.10 17.39 -4.10
N LYS A 107 -6.23 18.71 -4.04
CA LYS A 107 -5.49 19.55 -3.08
C LYS A 107 -5.82 19.25 -1.61
N ALA A 108 -6.96 18.63 -1.35
CA ALA A 108 -7.36 18.20 -0.01
C ALA A 108 -6.82 16.79 0.34
N GLY A 109 -6.18 16.12 -0.61
CA GLY A 109 -5.66 14.76 -0.45
C GLY A 109 -6.70 13.67 -0.72
N ASN A 110 -7.87 14.01 -1.29
CA ASN A 110 -8.87 13.01 -1.67
C ASN A 110 -8.44 12.30 -2.95
N TRP A 111 -8.70 11.01 -2.97
CA TRP A 111 -8.41 10.14 -4.11
C TRP A 111 -9.65 10.00 -4.98
N LEU A 112 -9.49 10.29 -6.26
CA LEU A 112 -10.53 10.19 -7.28
C LEU A 112 -10.05 9.26 -8.40
N ARG A 113 -10.87 8.33 -8.81
CA ARG A 113 -10.54 7.38 -9.87
C ARG A 113 -11.56 7.40 -11.00
N MET A 114 -11.06 7.40 -12.22
CA MET A 114 -11.82 7.10 -13.43
C MET A 114 -11.34 5.75 -13.94
N LYS A 115 -12.18 4.71 -13.79
CA LYS A 115 -11.83 3.35 -14.21
C LYS A 115 -11.70 3.28 -15.73
N LYS A 116 -10.98 2.28 -16.23
CA LYS A 116 -10.80 2.09 -17.66
C LYS A 116 -12.15 1.86 -18.34
N GLY A 117 -12.47 2.70 -19.33
CA GLY A 117 -13.75 2.66 -20.07
C GLY A 117 -14.87 3.49 -19.45
N GLU A 118 -14.65 4.12 -18.29
CA GLU A 118 -15.57 5.05 -17.67
C GLU A 118 -15.19 6.50 -18.02
N THR A 119 -16.18 7.39 -17.98
CA THR A 119 -16.02 8.83 -18.24
C THR A 119 -16.18 9.69 -16.98
N GLU A 120 -16.65 9.09 -15.89
CA GLU A 120 -16.91 9.79 -14.63
C GLU A 120 -15.83 9.50 -13.58
N TRP A 121 -15.51 10.51 -12.80
CA TRP A 121 -14.66 10.39 -11.63
C TRP A 121 -15.46 9.93 -10.42
N CYS A 122 -15.00 8.90 -9.74
CA CYS A 122 -15.59 8.39 -8.51
C CYS A 122 -14.56 8.54 -7.37
N ALA A 123 -15.06 8.76 -6.15
CA ALA A 123 -14.20 8.70 -4.97
C ALA A 123 -13.57 7.31 -4.85
N GLU A 124 -12.28 7.27 -4.55
CA GLU A 124 -11.52 6.04 -4.28
C GLU A 124 -11.00 6.10 -2.85
N GLU A 125 -10.88 4.94 -2.22
CA GLU A 125 -10.35 4.85 -0.87
C GLU A 125 -8.88 5.33 -0.84
N ASN A 126 -8.57 6.19 0.14
CA ASN A 126 -7.21 6.61 0.38
C ASN A 126 -6.49 5.57 1.25
N PRO A 127 -5.44 4.90 0.75
CA PRO A 127 -4.74 3.85 1.50
C PRO A 127 -3.92 4.36 2.69
N ALA A 128 -3.87 5.66 2.92
CA ALA A 128 -3.05 6.26 3.99
C ALA A 128 -3.39 5.71 5.40
N GLN A 129 -4.66 5.38 5.67
CA GLN A 129 -5.04 4.81 6.98
C GLN A 129 -4.50 3.38 7.16
N GLN A 130 -4.51 2.56 6.10
CA GLN A 130 -3.94 1.22 6.11
C GLN A 130 -2.44 1.29 6.35
N VAL A 131 -1.74 2.11 5.58
CA VAL A 131 -0.30 2.35 5.71
C VAL A 131 0.06 2.86 7.12
N PHE A 132 -0.76 3.74 7.70
CA PHE A 132 -0.54 4.23 9.07
C PHE A 132 -0.66 3.11 10.11
N ARG A 133 -1.65 2.21 10.01
CA ARG A 133 -1.76 1.05 10.92
C ARG A 133 -0.53 0.15 10.81
N HIS A 134 -0.06 -0.11 9.60
CA HIS A 134 1.17 -0.86 9.36
C HIS A 134 2.38 -0.19 10.03
N ARG A 135 2.55 1.12 9.83
CA ARG A 135 3.63 1.89 10.48
C ARG A 135 3.61 1.75 12.00
N VAL A 136 2.45 1.90 12.64
CA VAL A 136 2.32 1.82 14.09
C VAL A 136 2.74 0.44 14.60
N LEU A 137 2.29 -0.62 13.95
CA LEU A 137 2.68 -1.99 14.29
C LEU A 137 4.20 -2.19 14.10
N LEU A 138 4.76 -1.77 12.98
CA LEU A 138 6.21 -1.85 12.76
C LEU A 138 7.00 -1.10 13.82
N GLN A 139 6.60 0.13 14.18
CA GLN A 139 7.27 0.89 15.22
C GLN A 139 7.27 0.19 16.58
N SER A 140 6.17 -0.51 16.91
CA SER A 140 6.11 -1.30 18.15
C SER A 140 7.10 -2.47 18.14
N ILE A 141 7.37 -3.05 16.97
CA ILE A 141 8.31 -4.15 16.80
C ILE A 141 9.75 -3.64 16.80
N VAL A 142 10.07 -2.63 16.00
CA VAL A 142 11.45 -2.22 15.73
C VAL A 142 11.93 -1.05 16.57
N GLY A 143 11.02 -0.32 17.21
CA GLY A 143 11.30 0.88 18.01
C GLY A 143 11.26 2.17 17.19
N TYR A 144 10.99 3.29 17.89
CA TYR A 144 10.77 4.60 17.26
C TYR A 144 12.03 5.23 16.64
N GLN A 145 13.21 4.68 16.95
CA GLN A 145 14.49 5.17 16.42
C GLN A 145 14.77 4.70 14.99
N ILE A 146 14.07 3.66 14.54
CA ILE A 146 14.24 3.12 13.18
C ILE A 146 13.34 3.90 12.22
N PRO A 147 13.92 4.51 11.16
CA PRO A 147 13.12 5.19 10.15
C PRO A 147 12.18 4.21 9.44
N ILE A 148 10.90 4.55 9.36
CA ILE A 148 9.91 3.85 8.55
C ILE A 148 9.45 4.82 7.47
N ILE A 149 9.62 4.41 6.23
CA ILE A 149 9.28 5.15 5.02
C ILE A 149 8.03 4.51 4.41
N ASP A 150 6.89 5.19 4.53
CA ASP A 150 5.65 4.74 3.92
C ASP A 150 5.65 5.05 2.43
N VAL A 151 5.17 4.10 1.63
CA VAL A 151 5.07 4.23 0.18
C VAL A 151 3.77 3.60 -0.31
N ILE A 152 3.06 4.28 -1.21
CA ILE A 152 1.96 3.70 -1.95
C ILE A 152 2.46 3.40 -3.37
N CYS A 153 2.49 2.12 -3.74
CA CYS A 153 2.94 1.67 -5.04
C CYS A 153 1.76 1.44 -6.00
N LEU A 154 1.75 2.13 -7.12
CA LEU A 154 0.79 1.91 -8.21
C LEU A 154 1.36 0.89 -9.20
N SER A 155 0.87 -0.36 -9.13
CA SER A 155 1.46 -1.49 -9.86
C SER A 155 0.94 -1.67 -11.28
N HIS A 156 -0.23 -1.14 -11.63
CA HIS A 156 -0.81 -1.32 -12.96
C HIS A 156 -0.06 -0.49 -14.03
N PRO A 157 0.42 -1.10 -15.13
CA PRO A 157 1.28 -0.43 -16.11
C PRO A 157 0.59 0.72 -16.85
N SER A 158 -0.75 0.66 -17.03
CA SER A 158 -1.49 1.69 -17.75
C SER A 158 -2.09 2.78 -16.83
N ILE A 159 -1.74 2.82 -15.55
CA ILE A 159 -2.25 3.86 -14.64
C ILE A 159 -1.70 5.23 -15.04
N MET A 160 -2.58 6.18 -15.20
CA MET A 160 -2.23 7.60 -15.29
C MET A 160 -2.57 8.28 -13.97
N VAL A 161 -1.62 8.95 -13.37
CA VAL A 161 -1.81 9.60 -12.08
C VAL A 161 -1.48 11.09 -12.18
N ALA A 162 -2.29 11.90 -11.50
CA ALA A 162 -2.10 13.35 -11.37
C ALA A 162 -2.28 13.78 -9.91
N GLY A 163 -1.59 14.84 -9.50
CA GLY A 163 -1.69 15.38 -8.15
C GLY A 163 -0.98 14.54 -7.09
N GLN A 164 0.02 13.74 -7.46
CA GLN A 164 0.81 12.93 -6.52
C GLN A 164 1.44 13.78 -5.42
N GLU A 165 1.80 15.02 -5.73
CA GLU A 165 2.35 16.02 -4.80
C GLU A 165 1.37 16.41 -3.68
N ASN A 166 0.08 16.15 -3.83
CA ASN A 166 -0.95 16.43 -2.82
C ASN A 166 -1.06 15.28 -1.81
N SER A 167 -0.42 14.13 -2.04
CA SER A 167 -0.38 13.03 -1.10
C SER A 167 0.68 13.26 -0.02
N LYS A 168 0.33 13.02 1.24
CA LYS A 168 1.27 13.05 2.36
C LYS A 168 2.24 11.86 2.34
N ILE A 169 1.83 10.75 1.72
CA ILE A 169 2.64 9.56 1.55
C ILE A 169 3.10 9.52 0.10
N PRO A 170 4.38 9.28 -0.19
CA PRO A 170 4.87 9.11 -1.55
C PRO A 170 4.03 8.11 -2.34
N VAL A 171 3.53 8.53 -3.49
CA VAL A 171 2.82 7.68 -4.45
C VAL A 171 3.76 7.43 -5.62
N VAL A 172 4.18 6.18 -5.78
CA VAL A 172 5.23 5.79 -6.72
C VAL A 172 4.69 4.76 -7.69
N LYS A 173 4.98 4.91 -8.99
CA LYS A 173 4.68 3.86 -9.96
C LYS A 173 5.68 2.72 -9.80
N LYS A 174 5.23 1.51 -10.05
CA LYS A 174 6.03 0.29 -9.90
C LYS A 174 7.39 0.36 -10.63
N ASP A 175 7.42 0.89 -11.83
CA ASP A 175 8.62 1.03 -12.65
C ASP A 175 9.66 2.00 -12.09
N LEU A 176 9.27 2.87 -11.17
CA LEU A 176 10.14 3.81 -10.46
C LEU A 176 10.45 3.39 -9.01
N LEU A 177 9.85 2.29 -8.53
CA LEU A 177 9.92 1.91 -7.12
C LEU A 177 11.33 1.55 -6.67
N ALA A 178 12.05 0.75 -7.45
CA ALA A 178 13.43 0.35 -7.10
C ALA A 178 14.35 1.58 -7.04
N ASP A 179 14.27 2.46 -8.02
CA ASP A 179 15.04 3.71 -8.04
C ASP A 179 14.68 4.62 -6.85
N PHE A 180 13.40 4.71 -6.51
CA PHE A 180 12.94 5.45 -5.34
C PHE A 180 13.57 4.92 -4.06
N ILE A 181 13.54 3.59 -3.84
CA ILE A 181 14.10 2.93 -2.66
C ILE A 181 15.61 3.16 -2.57
N VAL A 182 16.35 2.87 -3.64
CA VAL A 182 17.82 2.95 -3.67
C VAL A 182 18.32 4.38 -3.46
N ASN A 183 17.63 5.36 -4.04
CA ASN A 183 18.04 6.77 -3.97
C ASN A 183 17.44 7.54 -2.79
N TYR A 184 16.60 6.89 -1.97
CA TYR A 184 16.00 7.55 -0.80
C TYR A 184 17.07 7.94 0.21
N ARG A 185 17.03 9.16 0.68
CA ARG A 185 18.01 9.67 1.67
C ARG A 185 17.37 9.74 3.05
N SER A 186 17.93 8.97 3.98
CA SER A 186 17.54 8.93 5.38
C SER A 186 18.78 8.64 6.25
N ALA A 187 18.57 8.24 7.50
CA ALA A 187 19.63 7.69 8.35
C ALA A 187 20.29 6.48 7.69
N SER A 188 21.57 6.24 8.01
CA SER A 188 22.29 5.09 7.47
C SER A 188 22.34 3.98 8.52
N LEU A 189 21.62 2.88 8.26
CA LEU A 189 21.72 1.65 9.05
C LEU A 189 22.89 0.82 8.54
N THR A 190 23.60 0.15 9.46
CA THR A 190 24.66 -0.80 9.11
C THR A 190 24.06 -2.12 8.62
N ALA A 191 24.86 -2.95 7.95
CA ALA A 191 24.41 -4.27 7.51
C ALA A 191 23.97 -5.16 8.69
N GLU A 192 24.63 -5.07 9.85
CA GLU A 192 24.24 -5.80 11.05
C GLU A 192 22.89 -5.34 11.58
N GLN A 193 22.60 -4.02 11.52
CA GLN A 193 21.31 -3.48 11.91
C GLN A 193 20.21 -3.95 10.96
N VAL A 194 20.44 -3.95 9.66
CA VAL A 194 19.49 -4.48 8.66
C VAL A 194 19.17 -5.94 8.96
N ALA A 195 20.20 -6.80 9.14
CA ALA A 195 20.02 -8.21 9.45
C ALA A 195 19.34 -8.45 10.82
N MET A 196 19.59 -7.59 11.80
CA MET A 196 18.89 -7.64 13.10
C MET A 196 17.41 -7.31 12.95
N LEU A 197 17.06 -6.26 12.20
CA LEU A 197 15.68 -5.85 11.95
C LEU A 197 14.92 -6.93 11.18
N GLU A 198 15.52 -7.53 10.17
CA GLU A 198 14.94 -8.64 9.44
C GLU A 198 14.59 -9.82 10.36
N ARG A 199 15.54 -10.26 11.19
CA ARG A 199 15.29 -11.34 12.17
C ARG A 199 14.18 -10.97 13.14
N ARG A 200 14.16 -9.72 13.63
CA ARG A 200 13.16 -9.25 14.59
C ARG A 200 11.76 -9.25 13.98
N ILE A 201 11.60 -8.74 12.76
CA ILE A 201 10.32 -8.74 12.06
C ILE A 201 9.87 -10.18 11.77
N ASN A 202 10.78 -11.02 11.26
CA ASN A 202 10.47 -12.42 10.98
C ASN A 202 10.05 -13.21 12.23
N SER A 203 10.58 -12.87 13.41
CA SER A 203 10.18 -13.52 14.68
C SER A 203 8.76 -13.14 15.15
N CYS A 204 8.20 -12.07 14.60
CA CYS A 204 6.84 -11.61 14.92
C CYS A 204 5.78 -12.13 13.95
N LYS A 205 6.18 -12.88 12.92
CA LYS A 205 5.24 -13.45 11.95
C LYS A 205 4.30 -14.44 12.62
N ILE A 206 3.02 -14.36 12.28
CA ILE A 206 2.02 -15.34 12.69
C ILE A 206 1.72 -16.25 11.51
N SER A 207 1.72 -17.54 11.76
CA SER A 207 1.21 -18.52 10.78
C SER A 207 -0.29 -18.27 10.59
N LYS A 208 -0.73 -18.17 9.35
CA LYS A 208 -2.14 -18.15 8.99
C LYS A 208 -2.77 -19.53 9.26
#